data_e184ed0f707f1441ba5306886c2c0530
#
_entry.id   e184ed0f707f1441ba5306886c2c0530
#
_cell.length_a   1.000
_cell.length_b   1.000
_cell.length_c   1.000
_cell.angle_alpha   90.00
_cell.angle_beta   90.00
_cell.angle_gamma   90.00
#
_symmetry.space_group_name_H-M   'P 1'
#
loop_
_entity.id
_entity.type
_entity.pdbx_description
1 polymer ?
#
loop_
_entity_poly.entity_id
_entity_poly.type
_entity_poly.pdbx_seq_one_letter_code
_entity_poly.pdbx_strand_id
1 'polypeptide(L)'
;MERYLTSPARCWFQRVHRQGVRSSSTTYRRPDLTKTRDFKAFHRYVTSTRSLTEIACDAGVSRWTLDRRFEPLWLIDVPNTPDPNRVYDQIFIDGTYTDAGCLLVAASYDHVIAWHWARTESTHAYTQLLRGIAQPLCVVLDGGQGAYSAIKACWPTTMIQRCLVHAQRVIRRYTTSRPRTDAGKAIYALAVRNA
;
A
#
# COMPACT_ATOMS: atom_id res chain seq x y z
N MET A 1 -28.73 -25.40 5.05
CA MET A 1 -27.58 -24.95 5.85
C MET A 1 -26.33 -25.61 5.25
N GLU A 2 -25.90 -25.11 4.09
CA GLU A 2 -24.81 -25.68 3.30
C GLU A 2 -23.57 -24.79 3.46
N ARG A 3 -22.49 -25.39 3.99
CA ARG A 3 -21.18 -24.77 4.11
C ARG A 3 -20.45 -24.95 2.78
N TYR A 4 -20.28 -23.88 2.03
CA TYR A 4 -19.36 -23.86 0.90
C TYR A 4 -17.92 -23.88 1.41
N LEU A 5 -17.30 -25.05 1.39
CA LEU A 5 -15.87 -25.23 1.52
C LEU A 5 -15.25 -24.96 0.13
N THR A 6 -14.72 -23.77 -0.08
CA THR A 6 -13.88 -23.49 -1.23
C THR A 6 -12.53 -24.16 -1.02
N SER A 7 -12.34 -25.29 -1.67
CA SER A 7 -11.04 -25.97 -1.77
C SER A 7 -10.07 -25.13 -2.57
N PRO A 8 -8.82 -24.92 -2.10
CA PRO A 8 -7.82 -24.23 -2.92
C PRO A 8 -7.48 -25.10 -4.13
N ALA A 9 -7.70 -24.56 -5.31
CA ALA A 9 -7.34 -25.20 -6.57
C ALA A 9 -5.84 -25.57 -6.55
N ARG A 10 -5.53 -26.86 -6.48
CA ARG A 10 -4.18 -27.38 -6.61
C ARG A 10 -3.77 -27.22 -8.06
N CYS A 11 -2.85 -26.29 -8.33
CA CYS A 11 -2.22 -26.17 -9.62
C CYS A 11 -1.30 -27.36 -9.86
N TRP A 12 -1.78 -28.39 -10.56
CA TRP A 12 -1.02 -29.57 -10.90
C TRP A 12 -0.20 -29.29 -12.15
N PHE A 13 1.11 -29.14 -12.02
CA PHE A 13 2.03 -29.20 -13.14
C PHE A 13 2.13 -30.65 -13.62
N GLN A 14 1.36 -31.05 -14.62
CA GLN A 14 1.63 -32.28 -15.35
C GLN A 14 2.87 -32.07 -16.23
N ARG A 15 3.97 -32.70 -15.83
CA ARG A 15 5.18 -32.79 -16.66
C ARG A 15 4.89 -33.80 -17.78
N VAL A 16 4.43 -33.30 -18.93
CA VAL A 16 4.31 -34.13 -20.12
C VAL A 16 5.71 -34.39 -20.68
N HIS A 17 6.23 -35.61 -20.45
CA HIS A 17 7.38 -36.09 -21.14
C HIS A 17 7.01 -36.38 -22.60
N ARG A 18 7.28 -35.46 -23.52
CA ARG A 18 7.32 -35.72 -24.96
C ARG A 18 8.66 -36.39 -25.26
N GLN A 19 8.64 -37.70 -25.52
CA GLN A 19 9.73 -38.38 -26.22
C GLN A 19 9.70 -37.93 -27.67
N GLY A 20 10.86 -37.53 -28.19
CA GLY A 20 11.12 -37.45 -29.63
C GLY A 20 11.34 -36.04 -30.18
N VAL A 21 12.55 -35.90 -30.76
CA VAL A 21 13.08 -34.81 -31.58
C VAL A 21 13.78 -33.70 -30.80
N ARG A 22 15.08 -33.82 -30.67
CA ARG A 22 15.99 -32.72 -30.37
C ARG A 22 16.02 -31.75 -31.56
N SER A 23 15.10 -30.84 -31.66
CA SER A 23 15.27 -29.63 -32.44
C SER A 23 15.91 -28.56 -31.55
N SER A 24 17.19 -28.28 -31.75
CA SER A 24 17.83 -27.11 -31.16
C SER A 24 17.38 -25.86 -31.90
N SER A 25 16.14 -25.44 -31.70
CA SER A 25 15.73 -24.11 -32.10
C SER A 25 16.20 -23.15 -31.01
N THR A 26 17.27 -22.41 -31.28
CA THR A 26 17.69 -21.28 -30.47
C THR A 26 16.65 -20.17 -30.66
N THR A 27 15.57 -20.26 -29.92
CA THR A 27 14.59 -19.17 -29.90
C THR A 27 15.30 -17.96 -29.33
N TYR A 28 15.58 -16.97 -30.19
CA TYR A 28 16.16 -15.69 -29.77
C TYR A 28 15.27 -15.07 -28.72
N ARG A 29 15.68 -15.16 -27.45
CA ARG A 29 14.98 -14.53 -26.33
C ARG A 29 15.21 -13.03 -26.43
N ARG A 30 14.17 -12.27 -26.66
CA ARG A 30 14.20 -10.81 -26.54
C ARG A 30 14.22 -10.44 -25.06
N PRO A 31 15.38 -10.08 -24.47
CA PRO A 31 15.50 -9.83 -23.04
C PRO A 31 14.56 -8.72 -22.56
N ASP A 32 14.30 -7.71 -23.41
CA ASP A 32 13.45 -6.57 -23.09
C ASP A 32 11.98 -6.96 -22.87
N LEU A 33 11.45 -7.86 -23.71
CA LEU A 33 10.08 -8.35 -23.54
C LEU A 33 9.92 -9.20 -22.27
N THR A 34 10.97 -9.96 -21.92
CA THR A 34 10.96 -10.75 -20.68
C THR A 34 10.99 -9.85 -19.46
N LYS A 35 11.87 -8.86 -19.42
CA LYS A 35 11.97 -7.87 -18.35
C LYS A 35 10.66 -7.08 -18.19
N THR A 36 10.07 -6.62 -19.28
CA THR A 36 8.79 -5.93 -19.26
C THR A 36 7.67 -6.79 -18.70
N ARG A 37 7.63 -8.08 -19.06
CA ARG A 37 6.63 -9.01 -18.53
C ARG A 37 6.83 -9.28 -17.05
N ASP A 38 8.08 -9.48 -16.63
CA ASP A 38 8.41 -9.72 -15.23
C ASP A 38 8.11 -8.47 -14.38
N PHE A 39 8.39 -7.27 -14.89
CA PHE A 39 8.00 -6.01 -14.23
C PHE A 39 6.48 -5.84 -14.13
N LYS A 40 5.71 -6.16 -15.17
CA LYS A 40 4.23 -6.12 -15.10
C LYS A 40 3.69 -7.12 -14.08
N ALA A 41 4.28 -8.29 -13.96
CA ALA A 41 3.91 -9.28 -12.96
C ALA A 41 4.24 -8.79 -11.54
N PHE A 42 5.42 -8.19 -11.35
CA PHE A 42 5.86 -7.57 -10.10
C PHE A 42 4.92 -6.41 -9.70
N HIS A 43 4.65 -5.49 -10.62
CA HIS A 43 3.71 -4.40 -10.39
C HIS A 43 2.34 -4.92 -9.92
N ARG A 44 1.81 -5.95 -10.59
CA ARG A 44 0.56 -6.59 -10.17
C ARG A 44 0.66 -7.20 -8.77
N TYR A 45 1.80 -7.78 -8.42
CA TYR A 45 2.04 -8.34 -7.09
C TYR A 45 2.00 -7.27 -6.00
N VAL A 46 2.69 -6.15 -6.20
CA VAL A 46 2.78 -5.07 -5.17
C VAL A 46 1.53 -4.18 -5.10
N THR A 47 0.73 -4.10 -6.18
CA THR A 47 -0.46 -3.23 -6.23
C THR A 47 -1.79 -3.95 -6.04
N SER A 48 -1.79 -5.27 -5.88
CA SER A 48 -3.01 -6.06 -5.69
C SER A 48 -2.97 -6.89 -4.41
N THR A 49 -4.10 -7.48 -4.05
CA THR A 49 -4.22 -8.42 -2.92
C THR A 49 -3.85 -9.87 -3.29
N ARG A 50 -3.36 -10.09 -4.51
CA ARG A 50 -3.05 -11.43 -5.01
C ARG A 50 -1.74 -11.96 -4.44
N SER A 51 -1.75 -13.23 -4.11
CA SER A 51 -0.56 -13.93 -3.63
C SER A 51 0.47 -14.16 -4.75
N LEU A 52 1.74 -14.28 -4.38
CA LEU A 52 2.82 -14.64 -5.31
C LEU A 52 2.54 -15.97 -6.05
N THR A 53 1.86 -16.91 -5.38
CA THR A 53 1.50 -18.21 -5.97
C THR A 53 0.48 -18.06 -7.10
N GLU A 54 -0.53 -17.21 -6.93
CA GLU A 54 -1.54 -16.95 -7.97
C GLU A 54 -0.92 -16.26 -9.18
N ILE A 55 -0.03 -15.28 -8.96
CA ILE A 55 0.65 -14.58 -10.05
C ILE A 55 1.63 -15.51 -10.78
N ALA A 56 2.30 -16.41 -10.07
CA ALA A 56 3.16 -17.42 -10.67
C ALA A 56 2.36 -18.41 -11.55
N CYS A 57 1.18 -18.81 -11.09
CA CYS A 57 0.27 -19.64 -11.86
C CYS A 57 -0.16 -18.95 -13.17
N ASP A 58 -0.58 -17.67 -13.11
CA ASP A 58 -0.92 -16.88 -14.29
C ASP A 58 0.26 -16.72 -15.27
N ALA A 59 1.46 -16.59 -14.72
CA ALA A 59 2.69 -16.46 -15.52
C ALA A 59 3.20 -17.80 -16.08
N GLY A 60 2.59 -18.92 -15.70
CA GLY A 60 3.00 -20.28 -16.12
C GLY A 60 4.37 -20.69 -15.60
N VAL A 61 4.77 -20.20 -14.42
CA VAL A 61 6.06 -20.50 -13.78
C VAL A 61 5.87 -20.94 -12.34
N SER A 62 6.91 -21.57 -11.74
CA SER A 62 6.87 -21.88 -10.32
C SER A 62 6.98 -20.59 -9.48
N ARG A 63 6.40 -20.61 -8.25
CA ARG A 63 6.54 -19.53 -7.27
C ARG A 63 8.01 -19.14 -7.07
N TRP A 64 8.89 -20.12 -6.88
CA TRP A 64 10.33 -19.89 -6.70
C TRP A 64 10.99 -19.19 -7.90
N THR A 65 10.60 -19.59 -9.15
CA THR A 65 11.10 -18.93 -10.35
C THR A 65 10.66 -17.46 -10.43
N LEU A 66 9.41 -17.16 -10.04
CA LEU A 66 8.90 -15.80 -10.05
C LEU A 66 9.56 -14.95 -8.95
N ASP A 67 9.70 -15.50 -7.76
CA ASP A 67 10.36 -14.86 -6.62
C ASP A 67 11.78 -14.41 -6.99
N ARG A 68 12.58 -15.32 -7.54
CA ARG A 68 13.94 -14.99 -8.02
C ARG A 68 13.96 -13.93 -9.14
N ARG A 69 12.92 -13.87 -9.98
CA ARG A 69 12.82 -12.83 -11.01
C ARG A 69 12.45 -11.46 -10.40
N PHE A 70 11.76 -11.45 -9.28
CA PHE A 70 11.39 -10.23 -8.57
C PHE A 70 12.54 -9.67 -7.72
N GLU A 71 13.50 -10.50 -7.32
CA GLU A 71 14.63 -10.09 -6.48
C GLU A 71 15.32 -8.80 -6.97
N PRO A 72 15.74 -8.65 -8.25
CA PRO A 72 16.32 -7.39 -8.71
C PRO A 72 15.33 -6.24 -8.81
N LEU A 73 14.03 -6.50 -8.86
CA LEU A 73 13.00 -5.46 -8.95
C LEU A 73 12.72 -4.80 -7.59
N TRP A 74 13.03 -5.47 -6.48
CA TRP A 74 12.98 -4.89 -5.14
C TRP A 74 14.06 -3.83 -4.89
N LEU A 75 15.10 -3.80 -5.73
CA LEU A 75 16.20 -2.84 -5.64
C LEU A 75 15.94 -1.57 -6.47
N ILE A 76 14.77 -1.45 -7.10
CA ILE A 76 14.40 -0.26 -7.85
C ILE A 76 14.13 0.88 -6.88
N ASP A 77 14.88 1.98 -7.01
CA ASP A 77 14.62 3.18 -6.25
C ASP A 77 13.26 3.78 -6.59
N VAL A 78 12.44 4.00 -5.57
CA VAL A 78 11.15 4.68 -5.72
C VAL A 78 11.39 6.19 -5.74
N PRO A 79 10.96 6.91 -6.77
CA PRO A 79 11.11 8.36 -6.82
C PRO A 79 10.49 9.03 -5.59
N ASN A 80 11.24 9.97 -5.00
CA ASN A 80 10.80 10.74 -3.82
C ASN A 80 11.24 12.20 -3.97
N THR A 81 10.77 12.82 -5.03
CA THR A 81 11.08 14.22 -5.37
C THR A 81 9.77 14.99 -5.52
N PRO A 82 9.21 15.50 -4.41
CA PRO A 82 8.01 16.33 -4.49
C PRO A 82 8.27 17.61 -5.28
N ASP A 83 7.27 18.07 -6.01
CA ASP A 83 7.32 19.39 -6.66
C ASP A 83 7.03 20.50 -5.62
N PRO A 84 8.02 21.34 -5.29
CA PRO A 84 7.86 22.37 -4.27
C PRO A 84 6.93 23.52 -4.70
N ASN A 85 6.58 23.60 -5.99
CA ASN A 85 5.71 24.64 -6.52
C ASN A 85 4.26 24.17 -6.67
N ARG A 86 4.00 22.89 -6.53
CA ARG A 86 2.66 22.33 -6.66
C ARG A 86 1.89 22.44 -5.35
N VAL A 87 0.90 23.32 -5.30
CA VAL A 87 -0.03 23.43 -4.17
C VAL A 87 -1.16 22.43 -4.33
N TYR A 88 -1.44 21.70 -3.26
CA TYR A 88 -2.53 20.71 -3.20
C TYR A 88 -3.70 21.25 -2.38
N ASP A 89 -4.91 21.00 -2.83
CA ASP A 89 -6.11 21.35 -2.06
C ASP A 89 -6.15 20.52 -0.78
N GLN A 90 -5.83 19.22 -0.90
CA GLN A 90 -5.85 18.27 0.22
C GLN A 90 -4.70 17.27 0.12
N ILE A 91 -4.05 17.03 1.25
CA ILE A 91 -3.01 16.00 1.42
C ILE A 91 -3.45 15.05 2.55
N PHE A 92 -3.22 13.76 2.34
CA PHE A 92 -3.37 12.73 3.35
C PHE A 92 -2.01 12.37 3.91
N ILE A 93 -1.88 12.35 5.23
CA ILE A 93 -0.64 11.95 5.91
C ILE A 93 -0.95 10.77 6.80
N ASP A 94 -0.17 9.70 6.64
CA ASP A 94 -0.30 8.48 7.43
C ASP A 94 1.06 7.85 7.67
N GLY A 95 1.18 7.06 8.73
CA GLY A 95 2.36 6.30 9.08
C GLY A 95 2.04 4.82 9.19
N THR A 96 2.93 3.98 8.67
CA THR A 96 2.79 2.52 8.76
C THR A 96 4.04 1.93 9.40
N TYR A 97 3.84 1.24 10.52
CA TYR A 97 4.92 0.52 11.20
C TYR A 97 5.20 -0.82 10.53
N THR A 98 6.49 -1.13 10.43
CA THR A 98 7.03 -2.41 10.02
C THR A 98 8.05 -2.88 11.05
N ASP A 99 8.55 -4.11 10.93
CA ASP A 99 9.59 -4.63 11.82
C ASP A 99 10.89 -3.82 11.79
N ALA A 100 11.15 -3.11 10.69
CA ALA A 100 12.38 -2.32 10.48
C ALA A 100 12.23 -0.83 10.82
N GLY A 101 11.02 -0.34 11.07
CA GLY A 101 10.77 1.08 11.35
C GLY A 101 9.39 1.54 10.92
N CYS A 102 9.24 2.83 10.67
CA CYS A 102 8.00 3.45 10.27
C CYS A 102 8.15 4.14 8.91
N LEU A 103 7.29 3.80 7.97
CA LEU A 103 7.15 4.49 6.69
C LEU A 103 6.07 5.57 6.82
N LEU A 104 6.48 6.82 6.73
CA LEU A 104 5.60 7.97 6.67
C LEU A 104 5.31 8.33 5.22
N VAL A 105 4.06 8.59 4.89
CA VAL A 105 3.62 8.88 3.52
C VAL A 105 2.77 10.14 3.51
N ALA A 106 3.04 11.01 2.56
CA ALA A 106 2.17 12.11 2.16
C ALA A 106 1.62 11.82 0.77
N ALA A 107 0.31 11.78 0.63
CA ALA A 107 -0.36 11.45 -0.63
C ALA A 107 -1.45 12.48 -0.96
N SER A 108 -1.64 12.73 -2.24
CA SER A 108 -2.85 13.36 -2.77
C SER A 108 -3.91 12.28 -3.01
N TYR A 109 -5.05 12.69 -3.56
CA TYR A 109 -6.07 11.75 -4.00
C TYR A 109 -5.57 10.80 -5.12
N ASP A 110 -4.64 11.28 -5.95
CA ASP A 110 -4.22 10.58 -7.17
C ASP A 110 -2.90 9.80 -7.00
N HIS A 111 -1.99 10.27 -6.15
CA HIS A 111 -0.64 9.71 -6.07
C HIS A 111 0.05 10.02 -4.74
N VAL A 112 1.11 9.27 -4.48
CA VAL A 112 2.04 9.55 -3.38
C VAL A 112 2.90 10.76 -3.77
N ILE A 113 2.88 11.81 -2.93
CA ILE A 113 3.65 13.04 -3.13
C ILE A 113 5.08 12.85 -2.63
N ALA A 114 5.21 12.33 -1.42
CA ALA A 114 6.49 12.05 -0.77
C ALA A 114 6.34 10.93 0.25
N TRP A 115 7.46 10.33 0.59
CA TRP A 115 7.57 9.36 1.67
C TRP A 115 8.87 9.58 2.46
N HIS A 116 8.86 9.16 3.72
CA HIS A 116 10.02 9.24 4.58
C HIS A 116 10.11 8.01 5.48
N TRP A 117 11.28 7.39 5.48
CA TRP A 117 11.56 6.27 6.37
C TRP A 117 12.12 6.78 7.70
N ALA A 118 11.48 6.44 8.79
CA ALA A 118 11.87 6.86 10.13
C ALA A 118 11.89 5.67 11.10
N ARG A 119 12.55 5.83 12.22
CA ARG A 119 12.49 4.85 13.30
C ARG A 119 11.12 4.84 14.01
N THR A 120 10.55 6.03 14.18
CA THR A 120 9.28 6.26 14.88
C THR A 120 8.56 7.47 14.30
N GLU A 121 7.26 7.55 14.52
CA GLU A 121 6.43 8.72 14.20
C GLU A 121 6.72 9.88 15.17
N SER A 122 7.73 10.66 14.87
CA SER A 122 8.11 11.84 15.66
C SER A 122 7.82 13.12 14.88
N THR A 123 7.70 14.26 15.59
CA THR A 123 7.58 15.59 14.96
C THR A 123 8.72 15.83 13.97
N HIS A 124 9.95 15.43 14.33
CA HIS A 124 11.11 15.56 13.46
C HIS A 124 10.96 14.73 12.16
N ALA A 125 10.51 13.48 12.27
CA ALA A 125 10.32 12.61 11.11
C ALA A 125 9.25 13.17 10.16
N TYR A 126 8.15 13.66 10.69
CA TYR A 126 7.13 14.33 9.89
C TYR A 126 7.63 15.63 9.28
N THR A 127 8.45 16.41 9.97
CA THR A 127 9.08 17.61 9.40
C THR A 127 9.97 17.25 8.20
N GLN A 128 10.69 16.13 8.24
CA GLN A 128 11.47 15.65 7.09
C GLN A 128 10.56 15.22 5.93
N LEU A 129 9.45 14.54 6.21
CA LEU A 129 8.46 14.18 5.19
C LEU A 129 7.89 15.41 4.48
N LEU A 130 7.56 16.46 5.24
CA LEU A 130 6.92 17.68 4.70
C LEU A 130 7.90 18.57 3.93
N ARG A 131 9.19 18.30 4.04
CA ARG A 131 10.24 19.09 3.38
C ARG A 131 10.11 18.99 1.86
N GLY A 132 10.01 20.13 1.21
CA GLY A 132 9.89 20.22 -0.26
C GLY A 132 8.46 20.05 -0.78
N ILE A 133 7.46 19.92 0.11
CA ILE A 133 6.05 19.98 -0.28
C ILE A 133 5.53 21.38 0.00
N ALA A 134 4.91 22.02 -1.01
CA ALA A 134 4.25 23.31 -0.82
C ALA A 134 3.10 23.19 0.19
N GLN A 135 2.85 24.25 0.96
CA GLN A 135 1.78 24.29 1.95
C GLN A 135 0.41 24.00 1.29
N PRO A 136 -0.31 22.95 1.69
CA PRO A 136 -1.63 22.61 1.17
C PRO A 136 -2.72 23.43 1.89
N LEU A 137 -3.92 23.47 1.32
CA LEU A 137 -5.08 24.08 1.97
C LEU A 137 -5.55 23.24 3.18
N CYS A 138 -5.60 21.93 3.02
CA CYS A 138 -6.05 21.00 4.05
C CYS A 138 -5.14 19.78 4.16
N VAL A 139 -4.95 19.28 5.39
CA VAL A 139 -4.31 18.01 5.65
C VAL A 139 -5.24 17.10 6.44
N VAL A 140 -5.38 15.87 5.99
CA VAL A 140 -6.09 14.81 6.70
C VAL A 140 -5.07 13.88 7.36
N LEU A 141 -5.19 13.68 8.68
CA LEU A 141 -4.33 12.80 9.46
C LEU A 141 -5.09 11.98 10.50
N ASP A 142 -4.50 10.93 11.02
CA ASP A 142 -5.08 10.06 12.05
C ASP A 142 -5.24 10.74 13.41
N GLY A 143 -4.54 11.85 13.64
CA GLY A 143 -4.53 12.65 14.87
C GLY A 143 -3.32 12.35 15.76
N GLY A 144 -2.28 11.73 15.23
CA GLY A 144 -1.00 11.60 15.93
C GLY A 144 -0.39 12.95 16.25
N GLN A 145 0.07 13.12 17.52
CA GLN A 145 0.61 14.40 18.01
C GLN A 145 1.87 14.83 17.22
N GLY A 146 2.70 13.87 16.80
CA GLY A 146 3.93 14.15 16.02
C GLY A 146 3.62 14.82 14.68
N ALA A 147 2.66 14.28 13.93
CA ALA A 147 2.19 14.84 12.67
C ALA A 147 1.55 16.22 12.87
N TYR A 148 0.66 16.34 13.86
CA TYR A 148 -0.01 17.62 14.18
C TYR A 148 1.01 18.73 14.46
N SER A 149 2.00 18.46 15.31
CA SER A 149 3.02 19.44 15.68
C SER A 149 3.90 19.84 14.50
N ALA A 150 4.27 18.88 13.65
CA ALA A 150 5.07 19.14 12.44
C ALA A 150 4.29 20.01 11.44
N ILE A 151 3.00 19.70 11.20
CA ILE A 151 2.15 20.48 10.29
C ILE A 151 1.98 21.91 10.80
N LYS A 152 1.72 22.12 12.07
CA LYS A 152 1.58 23.46 12.63
C LYS A 152 2.86 24.28 12.58
N ALA A 153 4.02 23.62 12.69
CA ALA A 153 5.32 24.28 12.55
C ALA A 153 5.66 24.62 11.08
N CYS A 154 5.42 23.70 10.16
CA CYS A 154 5.77 23.88 8.73
C CYS A 154 4.71 24.69 7.98
N TRP A 155 3.43 24.50 8.28
CA TRP A 155 2.28 25.04 7.57
C TRP A 155 1.24 25.63 8.55
N PRO A 156 1.53 26.78 9.15
CA PRO A 156 0.72 27.31 10.27
C PRO A 156 -0.73 27.64 9.89
N THR A 157 -1.01 27.96 8.62
CA THR A 157 -2.36 28.32 8.14
C THR A 157 -3.14 27.17 7.54
N THR A 158 -2.51 25.99 7.38
CA THR A 158 -3.16 24.80 6.82
C THR A 158 -4.26 24.29 7.79
N MET A 159 -5.42 23.99 7.22
CA MET A 159 -6.50 23.34 7.96
C MET A 159 -6.14 21.86 8.22
N ILE A 160 -6.40 21.41 9.44
CA ILE A 160 -6.15 20.01 9.83
C ILE A 160 -7.48 19.33 10.09
N GLN A 161 -7.75 18.26 9.37
CA GLN A 161 -8.91 17.42 9.53
C GLN A 161 -8.50 16.04 10.07
N ARG A 162 -9.25 15.54 11.05
CA ARG A 162 -9.10 14.14 11.50
C ARG A 162 -9.63 13.18 10.44
N CYS A 163 -8.88 12.14 10.16
CA CYS A 163 -9.30 11.06 9.26
C CYS A 163 -10.54 10.36 9.84
N LEU A 164 -11.65 10.40 9.09
CA LEU A 164 -12.92 9.80 9.51
C LEU A 164 -12.81 8.28 9.63
N VAL A 165 -12.01 7.62 8.79
CA VAL A 165 -11.78 6.18 8.86
C VAL A 165 -11.10 5.80 10.18
N HIS A 166 -10.07 6.56 10.59
CA HIS A 166 -9.42 6.33 11.89
C HIS A 166 -10.35 6.62 13.06
N ALA A 167 -11.11 7.71 13.01
CA ALA A 167 -12.12 8.03 14.03
C ALA A 167 -13.15 6.91 14.14
N GLN A 168 -13.65 6.40 13.02
CA GLN A 168 -14.59 5.28 13.00
C GLN A 168 -13.98 3.99 13.58
N ARG A 169 -12.72 3.67 13.25
CA ARG A 169 -12.02 2.50 13.83
C ARG A 169 -11.91 2.61 15.36
N VAL A 170 -11.61 3.81 15.88
CA VAL A 170 -11.57 4.07 17.32
C VAL A 170 -12.95 3.84 17.95
N ILE A 171 -14.01 4.43 17.38
CA ILE A 171 -15.38 4.23 17.86
C ILE A 171 -15.74 2.74 17.88
N ARG A 172 -15.50 2.02 16.78
CA ARG A 172 -15.78 0.58 16.70
C ARG A 172 -15.03 -0.25 17.73
N ARG A 173 -13.82 0.15 18.10
CA ARG A 173 -13.03 -0.53 19.15
C ARG A 173 -13.72 -0.43 20.51
N TYR A 174 -14.34 0.72 20.84
CA TYR A 174 -15.00 0.95 22.11
C TYR A 174 -16.46 0.51 22.13
N THR A 175 -17.17 0.58 21.01
CA THR A 175 -18.60 0.22 20.95
C THR A 175 -18.85 -1.23 20.56
N THR A 176 -17.86 -1.95 20.07
CA THR A 176 -17.96 -3.27 19.44
C THR A 176 -18.82 -3.25 18.15
N SER A 177 -18.91 -4.37 17.44
CA SER A 177 -19.76 -4.50 16.24
C SER A 177 -21.25 -4.69 16.56
N ARG A 178 -21.58 -4.99 17.83
CA ARG A 178 -22.95 -5.22 18.34
C ARG A 178 -23.14 -4.52 19.69
N PRO A 179 -23.27 -3.19 19.70
CA PRO A 179 -23.42 -2.44 20.94
C PRO A 179 -24.74 -2.81 21.62
N ARG A 180 -24.70 -3.03 22.94
CA ARG A 180 -25.85 -3.43 23.74
C ARG A 180 -26.65 -2.24 24.31
N THR A 181 -25.96 -1.13 24.61
CA THR A 181 -26.59 0.08 25.17
C THR A 181 -27.12 0.97 24.04
N ASP A 182 -28.16 1.74 24.32
CA ASP A 182 -28.75 2.64 23.32
C ASP A 182 -27.79 3.77 22.92
N ALA A 183 -27.00 4.28 23.85
CA ALA A 183 -25.91 5.22 23.56
C ALA A 183 -24.85 4.58 22.62
N GLY A 184 -24.47 3.35 22.90
CA GLY A 184 -23.54 2.61 22.04
C GLY A 184 -24.09 2.38 20.63
N LYS A 185 -25.38 2.04 20.50
CA LYS A 185 -26.05 1.89 19.20
C LYS A 185 -26.10 3.22 18.43
N ALA A 186 -26.42 4.33 19.11
CA ALA A 186 -26.45 5.64 18.49
C ALA A 186 -25.07 6.08 17.97
N ILE A 187 -24.02 5.93 18.77
CA ILE A 187 -22.64 6.25 18.40
C ILE A 187 -22.17 5.37 17.25
N TYR A 188 -22.47 4.06 17.29
CA TYR A 188 -22.13 3.14 16.23
C TYR A 188 -22.82 3.49 14.89
N ALA A 189 -24.12 3.85 14.95
CA ALA A 189 -24.88 4.27 13.77
C ALA A 189 -24.30 5.53 13.12
N LEU A 190 -23.88 6.52 13.93
CA LEU A 190 -23.20 7.73 13.45
C LEU A 190 -21.87 7.38 12.77
N ALA A 191 -21.09 6.47 13.37
CA ALA A 191 -19.81 6.05 12.80
C ALA A 191 -19.94 5.29 11.48
N VAL A 192 -21.03 4.52 11.29
CA VAL A 192 -21.27 3.77 10.04
C VAL A 192 -21.82 4.67 8.93
N ARG A 193 -22.62 5.68 9.27
CA ARG A 193 -23.23 6.59 8.28
C ARG A 193 -22.22 7.50 7.58
N ASN A 194 -21.10 7.81 8.22
CA ASN A 194 -20.08 8.77 7.74
C ASN A 194 -18.83 8.09 7.16
N ALA A 195 -18.90 6.82 6.78
CA ALA A 195 -17.81 6.05 6.17
C ALA A 195 -18.14 5.72 4.65
#